data_be74ab86dd16231ae455520c1321d40e
#
_entry.id   be74ab86dd16231ae455520c1321d40e
#
_cell.length_a   1.000
_cell.length_b   1.000
_cell.length_c   1.000
_cell.angle_alpha   90.00
_cell.angle_beta   90.00
_cell.angle_gamma   90.00
#
_symmetry.space_group_name_H-M   'P 1'
#
loop_
_entity.id
_entity.type
_entity.pdbx_description
1 polymer ?
#
loop_
_entity_poly.entity_id
_entity_poly.type
_entity_poly.pdbx_seq_one_letter_code
_entity_poly.pdbx_strand_id
1 'polypeptide(L)'
;MRPDARLEGEVSAFLLSEISKIANANEVFCALADGSSRYKDILDQSHVSSPSMLANVLDKLVKMQLVQKRAPINDMQNKKKSSYVISDGLSLFYYRYVFRYASQRNVLDSDVFFDRFVASDFENRYVPHAFEEVCRQYLVRQNRIGRIEPPFNLIGRYWYDDPAHKTNGEFDVVTEDPQGYVFYEAKFRSTPVTQTMIDEEISQVEATGLNCHRYGFFSRSGFEGVAASDEIELISLEDMYV
;
A
#
# COMPACT_ATOMS: atom_id res chain seq x y z
N MET A 1 -22.91 -4.91 3.51
CA MET A 1 -22.61 -5.14 2.08
C MET A 1 -23.76 -5.94 1.49
N ARG A 2 -24.68 -5.24 0.83
CA ARG A 2 -25.88 -5.89 0.26
C ARG A 2 -25.49 -6.67 -0.98
N PRO A 3 -25.97 -7.92 -1.14
CA PRO A 3 -25.87 -8.64 -2.40
C PRO A 3 -26.51 -7.80 -3.54
N ASP A 4 -25.98 -7.92 -4.75
CA ASP A 4 -26.45 -7.21 -5.94
C ASP A 4 -26.37 -5.67 -5.88
N ALA A 5 -25.51 -5.13 -5.02
CA ALA A 5 -25.21 -3.71 -5.04
C ALA A 5 -24.63 -3.34 -6.44
N ARG A 6 -25.03 -2.19 -6.99
CA ARG A 6 -24.65 -1.75 -8.34
C ARG A 6 -23.13 -1.82 -8.58
N LEU A 7 -22.32 -1.34 -7.63
CA LEU A 7 -20.86 -1.37 -7.74
C LEU A 7 -20.28 -2.80 -7.81
N GLU A 8 -20.90 -3.77 -7.13
CA GLU A 8 -20.48 -5.16 -7.19
C GLU A 8 -20.67 -5.75 -8.60
N GLY A 9 -21.84 -5.51 -9.21
CA GLY A 9 -22.13 -5.95 -10.56
C GLY A 9 -21.20 -5.31 -11.61
N GLU A 10 -20.92 -4.03 -11.48
CA GLU A 10 -20.00 -3.31 -12.37
C GLU A 10 -18.56 -3.83 -12.25
N VAL A 11 -18.06 -4.05 -11.05
CA VAL A 11 -16.70 -4.61 -10.83
C VAL A 11 -16.61 -6.03 -11.36
N SER A 12 -17.58 -6.88 -11.04
CA SER A 12 -17.62 -8.26 -11.56
C SER A 12 -17.65 -8.30 -13.09
N ALA A 13 -18.47 -7.47 -13.72
CA ALA A 13 -18.58 -7.40 -15.17
C ALA A 13 -17.27 -6.91 -15.81
N PHE A 14 -16.66 -5.87 -15.26
CA PHE A 14 -15.37 -5.36 -15.70
C PHE A 14 -14.29 -6.43 -15.61
N LEU A 15 -14.11 -7.03 -14.43
CA LEU A 15 -13.09 -8.05 -14.22
C LEU A 15 -13.32 -9.28 -15.10
N LEU A 16 -14.56 -9.74 -15.25
CA LEU A 16 -14.89 -10.86 -16.14
C LEU A 16 -14.55 -10.54 -17.60
N SER A 17 -14.82 -9.33 -18.07
CA SER A 17 -14.47 -8.94 -19.44
C SER A 17 -12.96 -8.92 -19.69
N GLU A 18 -12.18 -8.47 -18.72
CA GLU A 18 -10.74 -8.27 -18.85
C GLU A 18 -9.94 -9.57 -18.61
N ILE A 19 -10.29 -10.33 -17.56
CA ILE A 19 -9.46 -11.43 -17.08
C ILE A 19 -10.00 -12.83 -17.37
N SER A 20 -11.21 -12.97 -17.90
CA SER A 20 -11.82 -14.30 -18.16
C SER A 20 -10.98 -15.22 -19.06
N LYS A 21 -10.10 -14.65 -19.88
CA LYS A 21 -9.18 -15.36 -20.78
C LYS A 21 -7.81 -15.67 -20.13
N ILE A 22 -7.58 -15.27 -18.90
CA ILE A 22 -6.33 -15.48 -18.18
C ILE A 22 -6.55 -16.58 -17.14
N ALA A 23 -6.12 -17.78 -17.43
CA ALA A 23 -6.20 -18.86 -16.47
C ALA A 23 -5.47 -18.49 -15.16
N ASN A 24 -6.07 -18.82 -14.01
CA ASN A 24 -5.57 -18.55 -12.66
C ASN A 24 -5.46 -17.04 -12.28
N ALA A 25 -6.10 -16.13 -13.01
CA ALA A 25 -6.07 -14.72 -12.66
C ALA A 25 -6.76 -14.46 -11.31
N ASN A 26 -7.90 -15.09 -11.06
CA ASN A 26 -8.64 -14.95 -9.81
C ASN A 26 -7.82 -15.42 -8.59
N GLU A 27 -7.12 -16.53 -8.72
CA GLU A 27 -6.26 -17.09 -7.68
C GLU A 27 -5.11 -16.12 -7.34
N VAL A 28 -4.52 -15.52 -8.37
CA VAL A 28 -3.47 -14.49 -8.19
C VAL A 28 -4.03 -13.22 -7.55
N PHE A 29 -5.20 -12.76 -7.99
CA PHE A 29 -5.86 -11.61 -7.36
C PHE A 29 -6.23 -11.87 -5.90
N CYS A 30 -6.72 -13.08 -5.58
CA CYS A 30 -7.01 -13.45 -4.19
C CYS A 30 -5.75 -13.42 -3.31
N ALA A 31 -4.64 -13.99 -3.80
CA ALA A 31 -3.37 -13.96 -3.09
C ALA A 31 -2.86 -12.52 -2.86
N LEU A 32 -2.92 -11.67 -3.89
CA LEU A 32 -2.56 -10.26 -3.79
C LEU A 32 -3.46 -9.50 -2.81
N ALA A 33 -4.77 -9.71 -2.87
CA ALA A 33 -5.74 -9.05 -2.00
C ALA A 33 -5.61 -9.49 -0.53
N ASP A 34 -5.08 -10.69 -0.28
CA ASP A 34 -4.78 -11.21 1.06
C ASP A 34 -3.44 -10.70 1.63
N GLY A 35 -2.69 -9.91 0.84
CA GLY A 35 -1.45 -9.26 1.26
C GLY A 35 -0.17 -9.93 0.74
N SER A 36 -0.26 -11.03 -0.01
CA SER A 36 0.91 -11.62 -0.67
C SER A 36 1.41 -10.69 -1.77
N SER A 37 2.53 -10.05 -1.57
CA SER A 37 3.07 -9.08 -2.54
C SER A 37 4.35 -9.57 -3.24
N ARG A 38 5.13 -10.46 -2.62
CA ARG A 38 6.35 -11.00 -3.21
C ARG A 38 6.05 -12.22 -4.08
N TYR A 39 6.81 -12.38 -5.14
CA TYR A 39 6.61 -13.45 -6.11
C TYR A 39 6.47 -14.84 -5.47
N LYS A 40 7.32 -15.14 -4.47
CA LYS A 40 7.29 -16.43 -3.77
C LYS A 40 5.99 -16.60 -2.97
N ASP A 41 5.58 -15.57 -2.23
CA ASP A 41 4.39 -15.62 -1.40
C ASP A 41 3.12 -15.74 -2.26
N ILE A 42 3.09 -15.04 -3.41
CA ILE A 42 2.00 -15.18 -4.39
C ILE A 42 1.95 -16.61 -4.94
N LEU A 43 3.10 -17.21 -5.27
CA LEU A 43 3.15 -18.57 -5.77
C LEU A 43 2.61 -19.58 -4.76
N ASP A 44 3.03 -19.44 -3.51
CA ASP A 44 2.64 -20.34 -2.42
C ASP A 44 1.12 -20.21 -2.08
N GLN A 45 0.57 -18.98 -2.16
CA GLN A 45 -0.82 -18.71 -1.78
C GLN A 45 -1.83 -18.85 -2.93
N SER A 46 -1.42 -18.59 -4.16
CA SER A 46 -2.33 -18.65 -5.32
C SER A 46 -2.60 -20.07 -5.82
N HIS A 47 -1.88 -21.07 -5.31
CA HIS A 47 -1.98 -22.45 -5.77
C HIS A 47 -1.78 -22.64 -7.28
N VAL A 48 -1.12 -21.69 -7.93
CA VAL A 48 -0.75 -21.80 -9.35
C VAL A 48 0.28 -22.90 -9.51
N SER A 49 0.07 -23.81 -10.47
CA SER A 49 0.77 -25.09 -10.57
C SER A 49 2.28 -24.98 -10.86
N SER A 50 2.77 -23.83 -11.33
CA SER A 50 4.20 -23.66 -11.60
C SER A 50 4.65 -22.19 -11.57
N PRO A 51 5.94 -21.95 -11.25
CA PRO A 51 6.52 -20.60 -11.33
C PRO A 51 6.36 -19.95 -12.71
N SER A 52 6.54 -20.71 -13.80
CA SER A 52 6.42 -20.16 -15.16
C SER A 52 4.98 -19.73 -15.47
N MET A 53 3.98 -20.44 -14.98
CA MET A 53 2.58 -20.07 -15.13
C MET A 53 2.28 -18.78 -14.35
N LEU A 54 2.73 -18.67 -13.09
CA LEU A 54 2.58 -17.44 -12.32
C LEU A 54 3.24 -16.24 -13.02
N ALA A 55 4.46 -16.41 -13.53
CA ALA A 55 5.16 -15.35 -14.26
C ALA A 55 4.34 -14.85 -15.47
N ASN A 56 3.74 -15.78 -16.24
CA ASN A 56 2.89 -15.44 -17.37
C ASN A 56 1.60 -14.71 -16.96
N VAL A 57 0.97 -15.12 -15.87
CA VAL A 57 -0.22 -14.45 -15.33
C VAL A 57 0.11 -13.03 -14.90
N LEU A 58 1.14 -12.88 -14.05
CA LEU A 58 1.58 -11.56 -13.57
C LEU A 58 2.00 -10.62 -14.71
N ASP A 59 2.73 -11.13 -15.72
CA ASP A 59 3.13 -10.33 -16.88
C ASP A 59 1.90 -9.79 -17.65
N LYS A 60 0.88 -10.63 -17.86
CA LYS A 60 -0.38 -10.22 -18.49
C LYS A 60 -1.12 -9.16 -17.65
N LEU A 61 -1.28 -9.42 -16.34
CA LEU A 61 -1.98 -8.48 -15.45
C LEU A 61 -1.26 -7.13 -15.34
N VAL A 62 0.08 -7.12 -15.36
CA VAL A 62 0.88 -5.89 -15.38
C VAL A 62 0.72 -5.15 -16.72
N LYS A 63 0.76 -5.85 -17.87
CA LYS A 63 0.52 -5.24 -19.18
C LYS A 63 -0.88 -4.64 -19.31
N MET A 64 -1.87 -5.25 -18.68
CA MET A 64 -3.24 -4.74 -18.62
C MET A 64 -3.42 -3.63 -17.57
N GLN A 65 -2.38 -3.27 -16.83
CA GLN A 65 -2.41 -2.27 -15.76
C GLN A 65 -3.36 -2.61 -14.59
N LEU A 66 -3.76 -3.86 -14.47
CA LEU A 66 -4.57 -4.35 -13.34
C LEU A 66 -3.74 -4.65 -12.10
N VAL A 67 -2.46 -4.96 -12.31
CA VAL A 67 -1.45 -5.17 -11.28
C VAL A 67 -0.26 -4.29 -11.57
N GLN A 68 0.31 -3.68 -10.56
CA GLN A 68 1.57 -2.93 -10.64
C GLN A 68 2.70 -3.74 -10.05
N LYS A 69 3.84 -3.76 -10.75
CA LYS A 69 5.09 -4.24 -10.18
C LYS A 69 5.83 -3.05 -9.60
N ARG A 70 6.12 -3.09 -8.30
CA ARG A 70 6.82 -2.04 -7.56
C ARG A 70 8.18 -2.56 -7.12
N ALA A 71 9.22 -1.77 -7.30
CA ALA A 71 10.55 -2.00 -6.77
C ALA A 71 10.90 -0.90 -5.77
N PRO A 72 11.77 -1.18 -4.76
CA PRO A 72 12.30 -0.13 -3.90
C PRO A 72 13.05 0.92 -4.71
N ILE A 73 12.92 2.21 -4.34
CA ILE A 73 13.58 3.30 -5.09
C ILE A 73 15.10 3.21 -5.06
N ASN A 74 15.66 2.64 -4.02
CA ASN A 74 17.11 2.43 -3.87
C ASN A 74 17.64 1.14 -4.52
N ASP A 75 16.76 0.29 -5.10
CA ASP A 75 17.17 -0.97 -5.70
C ASP A 75 16.19 -1.42 -6.81
N MET A 76 15.91 -0.51 -7.75
CA MET A 76 14.87 -0.69 -8.78
C MET A 76 15.12 -1.87 -9.72
N GLN A 77 16.36 -2.33 -9.84
CA GLN A 77 16.71 -3.45 -10.75
C GLN A 77 16.64 -4.82 -10.06
N ASN A 78 16.51 -4.86 -8.75
CA ASN A 78 16.50 -6.10 -7.99
C ASN A 78 15.13 -6.79 -8.05
N LYS A 79 15.01 -7.77 -8.93
CA LYS A 79 13.76 -8.53 -9.10
C LYS A 79 13.32 -9.26 -7.83
N LYS A 80 14.24 -9.61 -6.92
CA LYS A 80 13.92 -10.32 -5.67
C LYS A 80 13.25 -9.41 -4.64
N LYS A 81 13.52 -8.10 -4.70
CA LYS A 81 12.91 -7.08 -3.83
C LYS A 81 11.65 -6.46 -4.44
N SER A 82 11.30 -6.82 -5.67
CA SER A 82 10.09 -6.33 -6.31
C SER A 82 8.84 -6.95 -5.68
N SER A 83 7.80 -6.14 -5.54
CA SER A 83 6.48 -6.55 -5.09
C SER A 83 5.43 -6.32 -6.18
N TYR A 84 4.28 -6.97 -6.03
CA TYR A 84 3.13 -6.82 -6.91
C TYR A 84 1.94 -6.35 -6.08
N VAL A 85 1.18 -5.41 -6.59
CA VAL A 85 -0.02 -4.87 -5.94
C VAL A 85 -1.14 -4.70 -6.96
N ILE A 86 -2.39 -4.87 -6.52
CA ILE A 86 -3.56 -4.56 -7.34
C ILE A 86 -3.59 -3.05 -7.58
N SER A 87 -3.80 -2.63 -8.84
CA SER A 87 -3.66 -1.24 -9.25
C SER A 87 -4.75 -0.31 -8.72
N ASP A 88 -5.97 -0.83 -8.55
CA ASP A 88 -7.10 -0.03 -8.10
C ASP A 88 -7.73 -0.56 -6.79
N GLY A 89 -8.20 0.37 -5.95
CA GLY A 89 -8.77 0.04 -4.65
C GLY A 89 -10.09 -0.72 -4.73
N LEU A 90 -10.85 -0.56 -5.81
CA LEU A 90 -12.15 -1.23 -5.97
C LEU A 90 -11.96 -2.72 -6.27
N SER A 91 -11.02 -3.07 -7.17
CA SER A 91 -10.63 -4.46 -7.40
C SER A 91 -10.01 -5.11 -6.16
N LEU A 92 -9.16 -4.37 -5.44
CA LEU A 92 -8.60 -4.84 -4.17
C LEU A 92 -9.72 -5.16 -3.17
N PHE A 93 -10.67 -4.24 -2.97
CA PHE A 93 -11.81 -4.44 -2.08
C PHE A 93 -12.68 -5.62 -2.51
N TYR A 94 -12.95 -5.75 -3.82
CA TYR A 94 -13.74 -6.83 -4.36
C TYR A 94 -13.15 -8.20 -4.08
N TYR A 95 -11.87 -8.42 -4.39
CA TYR A 95 -11.22 -9.70 -4.15
C TYR A 95 -11.06 -10.02 -2.67
N ARG A 96 -10.79 -9.00 -1.84
CA ARG A 96 -10.57 -9.17 -0.41
C ARG A 96 -11.84 -9.52 0.36
N TYR A 97 -12.98 -8.91 0.01
CA TYR A 97 -14.20 -9.00 0.82
C TYR A 97 -15.41 -9.56 0.08
N VAL A 98 -15.47 -9.45 -1.22
CA VAL A 98 -16.65 -9.86 -2.01
C VAL A 98 -16.44 -11.23 -2.62
N PHE A 99 -15.44 -11.36 -3.46
CA PHE A 99 -15.15 -12.60 -4.18
C PHE A 99 -14.79 -13.75 -3.24
N ARG A 100 -13.88 -13.51 -2.31
CA ARG A 100 -13.42 -14.51 -1.33
C ARG A 100 -14.53 -15.10 -0.49
N TYR A 101 -15.51 -14.30 -0.11
CA TYR A 101 -16.58 -14.67 0.81
C TYR A 101 -17.95 -14.80 0.13
N ALA A 102 -17.98 -15.08 -1.18
CA ALA A 102 -19.21 -15.16 -1.95
C ALA A 102 -20.25 -16.12 -1.32
N SER A 103 -19.82 -17.28 -0.84
CA SER A 103 -20.70 -18.26 -0.21
C SER A 103 -21.30 -17.75 1.10
N GLN A 104 -20.49 -17.12 1.96
CA GLN A 104 -20.92 -16.58 3.25
C GLN A 104 -21.90 -15.40 3.06
N ARG A 105 -21.63 -14.55 2.07
CA ARG A 105 -22.51 -13.42 1.73
C ARG A 105 -23.91 -13.86 1.29
N ASN A 106 -24.02 -15.01 0.60
CA ASN A 106 -25.28 -15.51 0.09
C ASN A 106 -26.20 -16.10 1.18
N VAL A 107 -25.64 -16.45 2.34
CA VAL A 107 -26.39 -17.12 3.43
C VAL A 107 -26.50 -16.31 4.70
N LEU A 108 -25.76 -15.21 4.83
CA LEU A 108 -25.78 -14.37 6.03
C LEU A 108 -26.48 -13.04 5.75
N ASP A 109 -27.10 -12.50 6.80
CA ASP A 109 -27.52 -11.09 6.80
C ASP A 109 -26.33 -10.17 6.56
N SER A 110 -26.56 -9.03 5.90
CA SER A 110 -25.50 -8.10 5.47
C SER A 110 -24.70 -7.52 6.63
N ASP A 111 -25.34 -7.24 7.76
CA ASP A 111 -24.68 -6.64 8.91
C ASP A 111 -23.88 -7.71 9.66
N VAL A 112 -24.45 -8.90 9.82
CA VAL A 112 -23.75 -10.07 10.39
C VAL A 112 -22.53 -10.46 9.54
N PHE A 113 -22.66 -10.41 8.21
CA PHE A 113 -21.54 -10.68 7.32
C PHE A 113 -20.45 -9.63 7.50
N PHE A 114 -20.81 -8.35 7.49
CA PHE A 114 -19.86 -7.26 7.64
C PHE A 114 -19.08 -7.38 8.95
N ASP A 115 -19.76 -7.54 10.08
CA ASP A 115 -19.15 -7.60 11.40
C ASP A 115 -18.18 -8.79 11.54
N ARG A 116 -18.53 -9.94 10.97
CA ARG A 116 -17.71 -11.17 11.12
C ARG A 116 -16.52 -11.26 10.17
N PHE A 117 -16.65 -10.78 8.93
CA PHE A 117 -15.68 -11.05 7.87
C PHE A 117 -14.98 -9.81 7.32
N VAL A 118 -15.49 -8.61 7.62
CA VAL A 118 -14.99 -7.38 7.01
C VAL A 118 -14.48 -6.39 8.06
N ALA A 119 -15.29 -6.03 9.06
CA ALA A 119 -15.08 -4.88 9.92
C ALA A 119 -13.66 -4.80 10.51
N SER A 120 -13.22 -5.85 11.18
CA SER A 120 -11.91 -5.85 11.86
C SER A 120 -10.73 -5.70 10.88
N ASP A 121 -10.75 -6.42 9.76
CA ASP A 121 -9.68 -6.33 8.77
C ASP A 121 -9.75 -5.00 8.00
N PHE A 122 -10.94 -4.52 7.71
CA PHE A 122 -11.15 -3.25 7.04
C PHE A 122 -10.61 -2.08 7.85
N GLU A 123 -10.91 -2.03 9.14
CA GLU A 123 -10.46 -0.94 10.03
C GLU A 123 -8.97 -1.01 10.37
N ASN A 124 -8.44 -2.22 10.58
CA ASN A 124 -7.09 -2.37 11.13
C ASN A 124 -6.00 -2.64 10.08
N ARG A 125 -6.38 -3.00 8.85
CA ARG A 125 -5.42 -3.31 7.77
C ARG A 125 -5.74 -2.61 6.47
N TYR A 126 -6.98 -2.74 5.96
CA TYR A 126 -7.32 -2.21 4.64
C TYR A 126 -7.25 -0.69 4.59
N VAL A 127 -7.92 -0.01 5.53
CA VAL A 127 -7.95 1.46 5.56
C VAL A 127 -6.60 2.08 5.88
N PRO A 128 -5.82 1.59 6.88
CA PRO A 128 -4.46 2.06 7.10
C PRO A 128 -3.57 1.95 5.86
N HIS A 129 -3.58 0.81 5.19
CA HIS A 129 -2.80 0.62 3.96
C HIS A 129 -3.30 1.51 2.80
N ALA A 130 -4.61 1.71 2.67
CA ALA A 130 -5.17 2.66 1.70
C ALA A 130 -4.74 4.11 2.00
N PHE A 131 -4.60 4.46 3.28
CA PHE A 131 -4.14 5.78 3.70
C PHE A 131 -2.70 6.06 3.27
N GLU A 132 -1.78 5.09 3.38
CA GLU A 132 -0.41 5.21 2.85
C GLU A 132 -0.41 5.57 1.35
N GLU A 133 -1.26 4.91 0.56
CA GLU A 133 -1.37 5.21 -0.87
C GLU A 133 -1.96 6.62 -1.12
N VAL A 134 -2.91 7.06 -0.31
CA VAL A 134 -3.46 8.43 -0.36
C VAL A 134 -2.37 9.45 0.00
N CYS A 135 -1.56 9.21 1.02
CA CYS A 135 -0.42 10.06 1.39
C CYS A 135 0.58 10.16 0.22
N ARG A 136 0.90 9.05 -0.41
CA ARG A 136 1.77 9.02 -1.59
C ARG A 136 1.21 9.84 -2.75
N GLN A 137 -0.10 9.72 -3.03
CA GLN A 137 -0.76 10.48 -4.09
C GLN A 137 -0.81 11.99 -3.75
N TYR A 138 -1.01 12.35 -2.50
CA TYR A 138 -0.93 13.72 -2.02
C TYR A 138 0.45 14.31 -2.30
N LEU A 139 1.53 13.65 -1.91
CA LEU A 139 2.89 14.11 -2.19
C LEU A 139 3.15 14.30 -3.69
N VAL A 140 2.74 13.35 -4.53
CA VAL A 140 2.87 13.48 -5.99
C VAL A 140 2.12 14.70 -6.51
N ARG A 141 0.92 14.95 -6.00
CA ARG A 141 0.12 16.14 -6.36
C ARG A 141 0.83 17.42 -5.93
N GLN A 142 1.29 17.52 -4.68
CA GLN A 142 1.98 18.70 -4.16
C GLN A 142 3.27 18.98 -4.95
N ASN A 143 4.04 17.95 -5.28
CA ASN A 143 5.24 18.06 -6.11
C ASN A 143 4.91 18.62 -7.51
N ARG A 144 3.86 18.10 -8.16
CA ARG A 144 3.43 18.54 -9.50
C ARG A 144 2.96 19.99 -9.55
N ILE A 145 2.38 20.50 -8.48
CA ILE A 145 1.92 21.90 -8.41
C ILE A 145 2.96 22.84 -7.81
N GLY A 146 4.20 22.37 -7.58
CA GLY A 146 5.32 23.19 -7.12
C GLY A 146 5.25 23.60 -5.67
N ARG A 147 4.59 22.83 -4.80
CA ARG A 147 4.51 23.09 -3.35
C ARG A 147 5.57 22.34 -2.54
N ILE A 148 6.33 21.45 -3.18
CA ILE A 148 7.48 20.76 -2.56
C ILE A 148 8.76 21.32 -3.15
N GLU A 149 9.65 21.84 -2.28
CA GLU A 149 10.92 22.45 -2.65
C GLU A 149 12.05 21.86 -1.81
N PRO A 150 13.10 21.29 -2.41
CA PRO A 150 13.23 21.01 -3.84
C PRO A 150 12.27 19.91 -4.32
N PRO A 151 11.87 19.91 -5.61
CA PRO A 151 10.99 18.87 -6.13
C PRO A 151 11.70 17.52 -6.14
N PHE A 152 10.98 16.48 -5.75
CA PHE A 152 11.53 15.13 -5.81
C PHE A 152 11.41 14.51 -7.21
N ASN A 153 12.35 13.64 -7.54
CA ASN A 153 12.40 12.91 -8.81
C ASN A 153 11.81 11.50 -8.71
N LEU A 154 11.90 10.89 -7.52
CA LEU A 154 11.40 9.55 -7.24
C LEU A 154 10.54 9.54 -5.97
N ILE A 155 9.55 8.66 -5.95
CA ILE A 155 8.76 8.34 -4.77
C ILE A 155 8.43 6.85 -4.76
N GLY A 156 8.59 6.19 -3.63
CA GLY A 156 8.28 4.77 -3.48
C GLY A 156 8.71 4.23 -2.14
N ARG A 157 8.83 2.92 -2.06
CA ARG A 157 9.36 2.24 -0.88
C ARG A 157 10.87 2.27 -0.89
N TYR A 158 11.47 2.26 0.29
CA TYR A 158 12.90 2.15 0.50
C TYR A 158 13.22 0.88 1.27
N TRP A 159 14.03 0.01 0.71
CA TRP A 159 14.49 -1.20 1.37
C TRP A 159 15.77 -0.93 2.16
N TYR A 160 15.79 -1.34 3.40
CA TYR A 160 17.02 -1.35 4.20
C TYR A 160 17.36 -2.76 4.70
N ASP A 161 18.66 -2.99 4.87
CA ASP A 161 19.22 -4.19 5.47
C ASP A 161 20.18 -3.74 6.57
N ASP A 162 19.95 -4.20 7.78
CA ASP A 162 20.81 -3.93 8.95
C ASP A 162 21.44 -5.24 9.42
N PRO A 163 22.61 -5.60 8.86
CA PRO A 163 23.32 -6.82 9.21
C PRO A 163 23.79 -6.85 10.67
N ALA A 164 24.01 -5.67 11.29
CA ALA A 164 24.48 -5.57 12.68
C ALA A 164 23.42 -6.06 13.67
N HIS A 165 22.16 -5.71 13.42
CA HIS A 165 21.03 -6.14 14.22
C HIS A 165 20.30 -7.35 13.60
N LYS A 166 20.77 -7.87 12.45
CA LYS A 166 20.14 -8.97 11.69
C LYS A 166 18.68 -8.68 11.36
N THR A 167 18.37 -7.43 11.08
CA THR A 167 17.04 -6.96 10.68
C THR A 167 17.07 -6.44 9.25
N ASN A 168 15.94 -6.49 8.59
CA ASN A 168 15.70 -5.81 7.34
C ASN A 168 14.26 -5.31 7.32
N GLY A 169 13.98 -4.32 6.51
CA GLY A 169 12.63 -3.76 6.43
C GLY A 169 12.45 -2.86 5.22
N GLU A 170 11.30 -2.25 5.20
CA GLU A 170 10.93 -1.26 4.19
C GLU A 170 10.37 -0.02 4.89
N PHE A 171 10.71 1.16 4.38
CA PHE A 171 9.97 2.38 4.63
C PHE A 171 8.98 2.56 3.48
N ASP A 172 7.72 2.79 3.79
CA ASP A 172 6.63 2.70 2.80
C ASP A 172 6.55 3.89 1.86
N VAL A 173 6.87 5.09 2.35
CA VAL A 173 6.83 6.33 1.56
C VAL A 173 8.13 7.09 1.73
N VAL A 174 8.96 7.05 0.70
CA VAL A 174 10.24 7.77 0.65
C VAL A 174 10.32 8.51 -0.66
N THR A 175 10.77 9.76 -0.63
CA THR A 175 11.08 10.55 -1.83
C THR A 175 12.57 10.76 -1.94
N GLU A 176 13.04 10.95 -3.18
CA GLU A 176 14.44 11.29 -3.49
C GLU A 176 14.48 12.59 -4.28
N ASP A 177 15.23 13.54 -3.78
CA ASP A 177 15.51 14.83 -4.40
C ASP A 177 17.03 15.10 -4.50
N PRO A 178 17.49 16.25 -5.03
CA PRO A 178 18.92 16.54 -5.15
C PRO A 178 19.69 16.63 -3.82
N GLN A 179 19.02 16.77 -2.67
CA GLN A 179 19.65 16.85 -1.35
C GLN A 179 19.77 15.46 -0.67
N GLY A 180 18.97 14.49 -1.11
CA GLY A 180 18.94 13.15 -0.56
C GLY A 180 17.53 12.59 -0.44
N TYR A 181 17.25 11.92 0.68
CA TYR A 181 15.96 11.30 0.93
C TYR A 181 15.12 12.09 1.93
N VAL A 182 13.80 12.05 1.73
CA VAL A 182 12.81 12.46 2.73
C VAL A 182 11.95 11.24 3.05
N PHE A 183 11.86 10.90 4.33
CA PHE A 183 11.09 9.76 4.81
C PHE A 183 9.76 10.24 5.35
N TYR A 184 8.67 9.61 4.91
CA TYR A 184 7.32 9.91 5.35
C TYR A 184 6.71 8.69 6.05
N GLU A 185 6.16 8.93 7.22
CA GLU A 185 5.40 7.93 7.97
C GLU A 185 3.91 8.29 7.99
N ALA A 186 3.04 7.30 7.74
CA ALA A 186 1.61 7.48 7.68
C ALA A 186 0.91 6.77 8.84
N LYS A 187 0.40 7.52 9.82
CA LYS A 187 -0.27 6.98 11.02
C LYS A 187 -1.79 7.14 10.91
N PHE A 188 -2.47 6.05 10.50
CA PHE A 188 -3.92 5.98 10.50
C PHE A 188 -4.46 5.38 11.81
N ARG A 189 -4.51 6.19 12.84
CA ARG A 189 -4.95 5.77 14.19
C ARG A 189 -5.93 6.78 14.79
N SER A 190 -6.65 6.36 15.84
CA SER A 190 -7.65 7.19 16.51
C SER A 190 -7.07 8.18 17.52
N THR A 191 -5.77 8.06 17.86
CA THR A 191 -5.07 8.96 18.77
C THR A 191 -4.06 9.80 18.01
N PRO A 192 -3.78 11.04 18.44
CA PRO A 192 -2.77 11.91 17.82
C PRO A 192 -1.38 11.28 17.83
N VAL A 193 -0.54 11.72 16.90
CA VAL A 193 0.90 11.41 16.89
C VAL A 193 1.60 12.28 17.92
N THR A 194 2.45 11.67 18.74
CA THR A 194 3.20 12.35 19.80
C THR A 194 4.67 12.49 19.43
N GLN A 195 5.41 13.37 20.15
CA GLN A 195 6.86 13.55 19.96
C GLN A 195 7.62 12.23 20.09
N THR A 196 7.31 11.42 21.11
CA THR A 196 7.97 10.12 21.30
C THR A 196 7.87 9.22 20.08
N MET A 197 6.70 9.17 19.43
CA MET A 197 6.52 8.37 18.22
C MET A 197 7.34 8.89 17.05
N ILE A 198 7.48 10.20 16.93
CA ILE A 198 8.31 10.84 15.90
C ILE A 198 9.78 10.50 16.15
N ASP A 199 10.26 10.61 17.39
CA ASP A 199 11.63 10.33 17.74
C ASP A 199 12.00 8.86 17.51
N GLU A 200 11.07 7.93 17.76
CA GLU A 200 11.24 6.50 17.47
C GLU A 200 11.42 6.23 15.98
N GLU A 201 10.57 6.82 15.11
CA GLU A 201 10.66 6.66 13.66
C GLU A 201 11.95 7.31 13.10
N ILE A 202 12.30 8.51 13.55
CA ILE A 202 13.54 9.18 13.16
C ILE A 202 14.74 8.31 13.53
N SER A 203 14.78 7.79 14.76
CA SER A 203 15.86 6.93 15.23
C SER A 203 15.98 5.65 14.38
N GLN A 204 14.87 5.10 13.91
CA GLN A 204 14.88 3.93 13.02
C GLN A 204 15.51 4.27 11.65
N VAL A 205 15.19 5.43 11.08
CA VAL A 205 15.77 5.88 9.82
C VAL A 205 17.28 6.16 9.99
N GLU A 206 17.66 6.88 11.05
CA GLU A 206 19.05 7.21 11.35
C GLU A 206 19.93 5.97 11.56
N ALA A 207 19.39 4.93 12.21
CA ALA A 207 20.09 3.66 12.41
C ALA A 207 20.46 2.95 11.10
N THR A 208 19.80 3.28 9.99
CA THR A 208 20.14 2.75 8.67
C THR A 208 21.32 3.45 7.99
N GLY A 209 21.79 4.58 8.52
CA GLY A 209 22.88 5.38 7.97
C GLY A 209 22.58 6.06 6.63
N LEU A 210 21.30 6.25 6.31
CA LEU A 210 20.84 6.85 5.07
C LEU A 210 21.04 8.37 5.05
N ASN A 211 21.24 8.93 3.86
CA ASN A 211 21.29 10.38 3.66
C ASN A 211 19.88 10.97 3.67
N CYS A 212 19.25 11.02 4.85
CA CYS A 212 17.97 11.64 5.09
C CYS A 212 18.18 13.09 5.52
N HIS A 213 17.49 14.03 4.89
CA HIS A 213 17.59 15.45 5.23
C HIS A 213 16.28 16.04 5.78
N ARG A 214 15.18 15.31 5.70
CA ARG A 214 13.86 15.73 6.22
C ARG A 214 12.99 14.51 6.53
N TYR A 215 12.08 14.68 7.49
CA TYR A 215 11.08 13.70 7.89
C TYR A 215 9.68 14.29 7.77
N GLY A 216 8.74 13.54 7.21
CA GLY A 216 7.35 13.92 7.12
C GLY A 216 6.44 12.94 7.87
N PHE A 217 5.43 13.44 8.54
CA PHE A 217 4.48 12.62 9.27
C PHE A 217 3.06 12.94 8.85
N PHE A 218 2.34 11.93 8.38
CA PHE A 218 0.91 12.02 8.13
C PHE A 218 0.13 11.46 9.31
N SER A 219 -0.87 12.19 9.76
CA SER A 219 -1.71 11.76 10.86
C SER A 219 -3.20 11.95 10.57
N ARG A 220 -3.99 10.87 10.75
CA ARG A 220 -5.44 10.95 10.72
C ARG A 220 -6.01 11.82 11.85
N SER A 221 -5.44 11.72 13.05
CA SER A 221 -5.95 12.36 14.26
C SER A 221 -5.13 13.57 14.72
N GLY A 222 -4.28 14.10 13.82
CA GLY A 222 -3.43 15.24 14.13
C GLY A 222 -2.24 14.90 15.03
N PHE A 223 -1.70 15.92 15.67
CA PHE A 223 -0.45 15.88 16.44
C PHE A 223 -0.68 16.50 17.83
N GLU A 224 -0.04 15.93 18.85
CA GLU A 224 -0.12 16.40 20.22
C GLU A 224 1.27 16.65 20.80
N GLY A 225 1.53 17.89 21.22
CA GLY A 225 2.82 18.27 21.80
C GLY A 225 4.01 18.24 20.85
N VAL A 226 3.73 18.30 19.54
CA VAL A 226 4.75 18.30 18.48
C VAL A 226 4.75 19.64 17.77
N ALA A 227 5.93 20.13 17.43
CA ALA A 227 6.09 21.33 16.58
C ALA A 227 6.79 20.95 15.27
N ALA A 228 6.29 21.49 14.16
CA ALA A 228 6.99 21.43 12.89
C ALA A 228 8.32 22.20 12.97
N SER A 229 9.30 21.76 12.20
CA SER A 229 10.60 22.42 12.04
C SER A 229 11.03 22.36 10.58
N ASP A 230 12.20 22.91 10.27
CA ASP A 230 12.76 22.80 8.91
C ASP A 230 13.05 21.35 8.50
N GLU A 231 13.25 20.47 9.48
CA GLU A 231 13.55 19.03 9.28
C GLU A 231 12.31 18.13 9.44
N ILE A 232 11.24 18.62 10.12
CA ILE A 232 10.05 17.82 10.44
C ILE A 232 8.80 18.50 9.88
N GLU A 233 8.18 17.85 8.91
CA GLU A 233 6.92 18.24 8.29
C GLU A 233 5.75 17.45 8.92
N LEU A 234 4.71 18.15 9.35
CA LEU A 234 3.52 17.58 9.96
C LEU A 234 2.31 17.83 9.05
N ILE A 235 1.69 16.76 8.60
CA ILE A 235 0.58 16.80 7.63
C ILE A 235 -0.63 16.11 8.26
N SER A 236 -1.63 16.88 8.65
CA SER A 236 -2.89 16.32 9.14
C SER A 236 -3.80 15.85 8.00
N LEU A 237 -4.82 15.08 8.32
CA LEU A 237 -5.82 14.69 7.34
C LEU A 237 -6.52 15.91 6.71
N GLU A 238 -6.77 16.96 7.49
CA GLU A 238 -7.38 18.20 7.02
C GLU A 238 -6.50 18.91 5.98
N ASP A 239 -5.18 18.94 6.18
CA ASP A 239 -4.22 19.58 5.25
C ASP A 239 -4.24 18.91 3.86
N MET A 240 -4.66 17.65 3.77
CA MET A 240 -4.68 16.92 2.51
C MET A 240 -5.86 17.28 1.60
N TYR A 241 -6.86 18.02 2.10
CA TYR A 241 -8.06 18.44 1.37
C TYR A 241 -8.09 19.91 0.98
N VAL A 242 -6.98 20.64 1.21
CA VAL A 242 -6.87 22.09 0.93
C VAL A 242 -6.19 22.36 -0.42
#